data_73d259442346f97b170dc18be000c4d7
#
_entry.id   73d259442346f97b170dc18be000c4d7
#
_cell.length_a   1.000
_cell.length_b   1.000
_cell.length_c   1.000
_cell.angle_alpha   90.00
_cell.angle_beta   90.00
_cell.angle_gamma   90.00
#
_symmetry.space_group_name_H-M   'P 1'
#
loop_
_entity.id
_entity.type
_entity.pdbx_description
1 polymer ?
#
loop_
_entity_poly.entity_id
_entity_poly.type
_entity_poly.pdbx_seq_one_letter_code
_entity_poly.pdbx_strand_id
1 'polypeptide(L)'
;MYGLGIPSAIRSAIAYVSIMATLSLTGFECRDNVASMKTATFHPETVATFLKRRKIATLGEIGEAMGSASPRTIFRNLSRVEYLSSYSHRGKFYTLRSIARFSSEGLWNVRSVWFSRFGTLLDTVVAWVQRSEAGYDADELTSALHVETKHALTRTVRQGRLQRDVIGNRYVYFAADDTTAHQQRKHRDAHAAASEATSMIVSNPDLALDEAKTTLLLFFSMLNEKHRRLYAGLESLKLGHGGDVHIAKLFGIDPHTVARGRQELEAGELDGQTMRTKGGGRLSQEKKRPV
;
A
#
# COMPACT_ATOMS: atom_id res chain seq x y z
N MET A 1 2.08 -2.86 60.35
CA MET A 1 0.83 -3.41 59.84
C MET A 1 0.72 -3.04 58.34
N TYR A 2 1.11 -3.95 57.49
CA TYR A 2 1.03 -3.77 56.03
C TYR A 2 -0.15 -4.64 55.51
N GLY A 3 -1.26 -3.97 55.15
CA GLY A 3 -2.41 -4.62 54.53
C GLY A 3 -2.16 -4.80 53.01
N LEU A 4 -1.92 -6.02 52.58
CA LEU A 4 -1.83 -6.38 51.16
C LEU A 4 -3.24 -6.44 50.56
N GLY A 5 -3.63 -5.43 49.82
CA GLY A 5 -4.87 -5.40 49.05
C GLY A 5 -4.81 -6.35 47.85
N ILE A 6 -5.66 -7.36 47.84
CA ILE A 6 -5.81 -8.28 46.69
C ILE A 6 -6.49 -7.56 45.55
N PRO A 7 -5.91 -7.60 44.30
CA PRO A 7 -6.46 -6.95 43.12
C PRO A 7 -7.86 -7.45 42.78
N SER A 8 -8.75 -6.56 42.32
CA SER A 8 -10.16 -6.79 42.02
C SER A 8 -10.45 -7.92 41.01
N ALA A 9 -9.49 -8.24 40.15
CA ALA A 9 -9.59 -9.32 39.18
C ALA A 9 -9.65 -10.73 39.79
N ILE A 10 -9.11 -10.92 41.00
CA ILE A 10 -9.08 -12.22 41.69
C ILE A 10 -10.39 -12.45 42.46
N ARG A 11 -11.08 -11.40 42.85
CA ARG A 11 -12.41 -11.52 43.52
C ARG A 11 -13.50 -12.00 42.58
N SER A 12 -13.46 -11.68 41.29
CA SER A 12 -14.44 -12.16 40.31
C SER A 12 -14.31 -13.63 39.95
N ALA A 13 -13.06 -14.19 40.00
CA ALA A 13 -12.82 -15.60 39.69
C ALA A 13 -13.33 -16.55 40.82
N ILE A 14 -13.27 -16.11 42.08
CA ILE A 14 -13.71 -16.93 43.25
C ILE A 14 -15.25 -16.97 43.34
N ALA A 15 -15.94 -15.92 42.92
CA ALA A 15 -17.41 -15.89 42.90
C ALA A 15 -18.02 -16.84 41.85
N TYR A 16 -17.33 -17.07 40.73
CA TYR A 16 -17.81 -17.97 39.67
C TYR A 16 -17.65 -19.45 39.99
N VAL A 17 -16.67 -19.84 40.79
CA VAL A 17 -16.48 -21.24 41.22
C VAL A 17 -17.46 -21.66 42.28
N SER A 18 -17.93 -20.75 43.13
CA SER A 18 -18.87 -21.07 44.24
C SER A 18 -20.33 -21.25 43.78
N ILE A 19 -20.71 -20.68 42.63
CA ILE A 19 -22.08 -20.79 42.09
C ILE A 19 -22.30 -22.13 41.36
N MET A 20 -21.24 -22.77 40.86
CA MET A 20 -21.36 -24.04 40.15
C MET A 20 -21.35 -25.29 41.04
N ALA A 21 -21.07 -25.15 42.33
CA ALA A 21 -21.00 -26.28 43.27
C ALA A 21 -22.32 -26.59 44.03
N THR A 22 -23.35 -25.74 43.91
CA THR A 22 -24.60 -25.89 44.68
C THR A 22 -25.82 -26.33 43.86
N LEU A 23 -25.62 -26.70 42.57
CA LEU A 23 -26.73 -27.15 41.69
C LEU A 23 -26.73 -28.66 41.37
N SER A 24 -26.05 -29.49 42.18
CA SER A 24 -25.93 -30.93 41.92
C SER A 24 -26.72 -31.85 42.85
N LEU A 25 -27.74 -31.36 43.55
CA LEU A 25 -28.52 -32.21 44.45
C LEU A 25 -30.04 -31.92 44.42
N THR A 26 -30.62 -31.93 43.22
CA THR A 26 -32.06 -32.22 43.08
C THR A 26 -32.24 -33.09 41.84
N GLY A 27 -32.55 -34.37 42.08
CA GLY A 27 -32.89 -35.32 41.04
C GLY A 27 -34.07 -34.86 40.22
N PHE A 28 -33.82 -34.47 39.00
CA PHE A 28 -34.82 -34.29 37.96
C PHE A 28 -34.53 -35.35 36.90
N GLU A 29 -35.39 -36.35 36.82
CA GLU A 29 -35.38 -37.31 35.71
C GLU A 29 -35.56 -36.56 34.40
N CYS A 30 -34.48 -36.32 33.69
CA CYS A 30 -34.51 -35.89 32.30
C CYS A 30 -34.91 -37.09 31.45
N ARG A 31 -36.16 -37.11 31.02
CA ARG A 31 -36.60 -37.92 29.87
C ARG A 31 -35.69 -37.58 28.68
N ASP A 32 -35.10 -38.64 28.12
CA ASP A 32 -34.33 -38.62 26.89
C ASP A 32 -35.10 -38.01 25.71
N ASN A 33 -34.94 -36.73 25.54
CA ASN A 33 -35.25 -36.09 24.29
C ASN A 33 -33.93 -35.47 23.76
N VAL A 34 -32.96 -36.34 23.47
CA VAL A 34 -31.79 -36.00 22.69
C VAL A 34 -32.27 -35.82 21.24
N ALA A 35 -32.95 -34.69 21.01
CA ALA A 35 -33.01 -34.18 19.64
C ALA A 35 -31.59 -34.07 19.16
N SER A 36 -31.21 -34.95 18.25
CA SER A 36 -29.93 -34.95 17.54
C SER A 36 -29.63 -33.54 17.09
N MET A 37 -28.88 -32.77 17.87
CA MET A 37 -28.24 -31.57 17.43
C MET A 37 -27.27 -32.04 16.33
N LYS A 38 -27.74 -32.05 15.07
CA LYS A 38 -26.87 -32.12 13.90
C LYS A 38 -25.84 -31.02 14.13
N THR A 39 -24.64 -31.42 14.55
CA THR A 39 -23.49 -30.52 14.60
C THR A 39 -23.34 -30.00 13.19
N ALA A 40 -23.71 -28.74 12.99
CA ALA A 40 -23.59 -28.10 11.69
C ALA A 40 -22.12 -28.19 11.27
N THR A 41 -21.84 -29.06 10.32
CA THR A 41 -20.48 -29.32 9.82
C THR A 41 -20.17 -28.17 8.88
N PHE A 42 -19.48 -27.17 9.42
CA PHE A 42 -19.07 -26.00 8.64
C PHE A 42 -17.87 -26.37 7.76
N HIS A 43 -18.08 -26.49 6.47
CA HIS A 43 -17.03 -26.84 5.51
C HIS A 43 -16.30 -25.61 4.96
N PRO A 44 -14.96 -25.65 4.83
CA PRO A 44 -14.18 -24.57 4.20
C PRO A 44 -14.62 -24.27 2.75
N GLU A 45 -15.11 -25.29 2.04
CA GLU A 45 -15.60 -25.18 0.67
C GLU A 45 -16.81 -24.24 0.54
N THR A 46 -17.68 -24.17 1.55
CA THR A 46 -18.80 -23.24 1.58
C THR A 46 -18.31 -21.80 1.57
N VAL A 47 -17.30 -21.49 2.38
CA VAL A 47 -16.67 -20.16 2.42
C VAL A 47 -16.01 -19.85 1.08
N ALA A 48 -15.27 -20.81 0.52
CA ALA A 48 -14.57 -20.62 -0.75
C ALA A 48 -15.57 -20.37 -1.91
N THR A 49 -16.64 -21.14 -2.00
CA THR A 49 -17.68 -21.00 -3.03
C THR A 49 -18.40 -19.66 -2.88
N PHE A 50 -18.74 -19.26 -1.66
CA PHE A 50 -19.37 -17.98 -1.38
C PHE A 50 -18.49 -16.81 -1.82
N LEU A 51 -17.20 -16.81 -1.42
CA LEU A 51 -16.25 -15.75 -1.79
C LEU A 51 -15.96 -15.74 -3.29
N LYS A 52 -15.90 -16.90 -3.98
CA LYS A 52 -15.75 -16.93 -5.44
C LYS A 52 -16.90 -16.20 -6.15
N ARG A 53 -18.12 -16.36 -5.65
CA ARG A 53 -19.32 -15.69 -6.21
C ARG A 53 -19.38 -14.19 -5.88
N ARG A 54 -19.11 -13.80 -4.62
CA ARG A 54 -19.25 -12.42 -4.15
C ARG A 54 -18.00 -11.58 -4.37
N LYS A 55 -16.83 -12.21 -4.57
CA LYS A 55 -15.46 -11.68 -4.63
C LYS A 55 -14.96 -11.20 -3.27
N ILE A 56 -15.74 -10.37 -2.57
CA ILE A 56 -15.42 -9.86 -1.23
C ILE A 56 -16.64 -10.01 -0.33
N ALA A 57 -16.42 -10.23 0.96
CA ALA A 57 -17.48 -10.28 1.96
C ALA A 57 -16.96 -9.88 3.34
N THR A 58 -17.88 -9.42 4.19
CA THR A 58 -17.64 -9.18 5.62
C THR A 58 -17.73 -10.48 6.40
N LEU A 59 -17.24 -10.46 7.66
CA LEU A 59 -17.34 -11.61 8.55
C LEU A 59 -18.80 -12.02 8.82
N GLY A 60 -19.71 -11.04 8.92
CA GLY A 60 -21.15 -11.28 9.12
C GLY A 60 -21.76 -12.02 7.93
N GLU A 61 -21.54 -11.53 6.69
CA GLU A 61 -22.05 -12.16 5.47
C GLU A 61 -21.50 -13.60 5.28
N ILE A 62 -20.24 -13.84 5.66
CA ILE A 62 -19.66 -15.19 5.64
C ILE A 62 -20.33 -16.06 6.69
N GLY A 63 -20.60 -15.52 7.88
CA GLY A 63 -21.29 -16.21 8.96
C GLY A 63 -22.70 -16.64 8.57
N GLU A 64 -23.47 -15.75 7.96
CA GLU A 64 -24.81 -16.01 7.43
C GLU A 64 -24.77 -17.11 6.34
N ALA A 65 -23.84 -17.02 5.40
CA ALA A 65 -23.65 -18.01 4.34
C ALA A 65 -23.28 -19.40 4.90
N MET A 66 -22.69 -19.44 6.08
CA MET A 66 -22.36 -20.69 6.81
C MET A 66 -23.47 -21.15 7.76
N GLY A 67 -24.68 -20.55 7.74
CA GLY A 67 -25.77 -20.88 8.65
C GLY A 67 -25.58 -20.36 10.07
N SER A 68 -25.18 -19.10 10.19
CA SER A 68 -24.96 -18.37 11.46
C SER A 68 -23.82 -18.91 12.31
N ALA A 69 -22.70 -19.25 11.65
CA ALA A 69 -21.50 -19.72 12.33
C ALA A 69 -20.87 -18.64 13.23
N SER A 70 -20.31 -19.06 14.37
CA SER A 70 -19.60 -18.15 15.27
C SER A 70 -18.33 -17.57 14.61
N PRO A 71 -17.86 -16.37 14.99
CA PRO A 71 -16.63 -15.76 14.45
C PRO A 71 -15.42 -16.71 14.52
N ARG A 72 -15.28 -17.46 15.61
CA ARG A 72 -14.19 -18.43 15.78
C ARG A 72 -14.26 -19.56 14.74
N THR A 73 -15.47 -20.04 14.46
CA THR A 73 -15.69 -21.07 13.43
C THR A 73 -15.38 -20.53 12.04
N ILE A 74 -15.79 -19.29 11.74
CA ILE A 74 -15.52 -18.64 10.46
C ILE A 74 -14.01 -18.50 10.25
N PHE A 75 -13.26 -17.98 11.22
CA PHE A 75 -11.80 -17.84 11.10
C PHE A 75 -11.10 -19.18 10.95
N ARG A 76 -11.52 -20.23 11.65
CA ARG A 76 -10.98 -21.58 11.47
C ARG A 76 -11.19 -22.11 10.06
N ASN A 77 -12.29 -21.79 9.40
CA ASN A 77 -12.54 -22.18 8.01
C ASN A 77 -11.80 -21.28 7.02
N LEU A 78 -11.75 -19.96 7.26
CA LEU A 78 -10.93 -19.02 6.48
C LEU A 78 -9.46 -19.42 6.50
N SER A 79 -8.90 -19.83 7.64
CA SER A 79 -7.49 -20.26 7.76
C SER A 79 -7.17 -21.53 6.96
N ARG A 80 -8.17 -22.33 6.58
CA ARG A 80 -7.99 -23.51 5.72
C ARG A 80 -8.02 -23.17 4.23
N VAL A 81 -8.52 -21.98 3.89
CA VAL A 81 -8.49 -21.45 2.53
C VAL A 81 -7.53 -20.25 2.54
N GLU A 82 -6.73 -20.07 1.53
CA GLU A 82 -5.82 -18.94 1.43
C GLU A 82 -6.61 -17.63 1.30
N TYR A 83 -6.96 -17.02 2.43
CA TYR A 83 -7.71 -15.78 2.44
C TYR A 83 -6.81 -14.55 2.58
N LEU A 84 -7.35 -13.40 2.19
CA LEU A 84 -6.79 -12.09 2.41
C LEU A 84 -7.80 -11.22 3.14
N SER A 85 -7.34 -10.38 4.05
CA SER A 85 -8.12 -9.30 4.64
C SER A 85 -7.80 -7.98 3.97
N SER A 86 -8.79 -7.10 3.85
CA SER A 86 -8.56 -5.76 3.33
C SER A 86 -7.65 -4.96 4.26
N TYR A 87 -6.72 -4.18 3.70
CA TYR A 87 -5.98 -3.21 4.51
C TYR A 87 -6.76 -1.90 4.70
N SER A 88 -7.71 -1.60 3.82
CA SER A 88 -8.71 -0.56 3.99
C SER A 88 -9.86 -1.01 4.90
N HIS A 89 -10.75 -0.07 5.27
CA HIS A 89 -11.95 -0.37 6.06
C HIS A 89 -11.67 -1.14 7.36
N ARG A 90 -10.49 -0.93 7.97
CA ARG A 90 -10.06 -1.58 9.23
C ARG A 90 -10.08 -3.12 9.16
N GLY A 91 -9.79 -3.70 8.01
CA GLY A 91 -9.71 -5.16 7.85
C GLY A 91 -11.06 -5.90 7.84
N LYS A 92 -12.17 -5.20 7.61
CA LYS A 92 -13.53 -5.79 7.72
C LYS A 92 -13.90 -6.74 6.56
N PHE A 93 -13.22 -6.65 5.42
CA PHE A 93 -13.54 -7.43 4.24
C PHE A 93 -12.52 -8.54 4.00
N TYR A 94 -13.02 -9.68 3.55
CA TYR A 94 -12.24 -10.88 3.28
C TYR A 94 -12.44 -11.31 1.83
N THR A 95 -11.39 -11.88 1.24
CA THR A 95 -11.40 -12.48 -0.10
C THR A 95 -10.46 -13.68 -0.14
N LEU A 96 -10.49 -14.46 -1.23
CA LEU A 96 -9.52 -15.52 -1.46
C LEU A 96 -8.32 -14.98 -2.24
N ARG A 97 -7.13 -15.48 -1.91
CA ARG A 97 -5.90 -15.14 -2.64
C ARG A 97 -6.00 -15.49 -4.15
N SER A 98 -6.71 -16.56 -4.49
CA SER A 98 -6.94 -16.99 -5.88
C SER A 98 -7.84 -16.05 -6.70
N ILE A 99 -8.58 -15.15 -6.05
CA ILE A 99 -9.46 -14.17 -6.71
C ILE A 99 -8.72 -12.86 -6.95
N ALA A 100 -7.78 -12.50 -6.06
CA ALA A 100 -7.09 -11.23 -6.08
C ALA A 100 -6.20 -11.09 -7.32
N ARG A 101 -6.38 -10.00 -8.06
CA ARG A 101 -5.55 -9.62 -9.22
C ARG A 101 -4.75 -8.38 -8.86
N PHE A 102 -3.56 -8.60 -8.33
CA PHE A 102 -2.69 -7.51 -7.91
C PHE A 102 -2.06 -6.80 -9.11
N SER A 103 -1.96 -5.46 -9.01
CA SER A 103 -1.15 -4.64 -9.90
C SER A 103 0.35 -4.94 -9.72
N SER A 104 1.19 -4.32 -10.55
CA SER A 104 2.66 -4.32 -10.37
C SER A 104 3.07 -3.84 -8.97
N GLU A 105 2.35 -2.87 -8.43
CA GLU A 105 2.55 -2.31 -7.10
C GLU A 105 2.11 -3.23 -5.95
N GLY A 106 1.40 -4.31 -6.28
CA GLY A 106 0.94 -5.29 -5.30
C GLY A 106 -0.38 -4.91 -4.62
N LEU A 107 -1.15 -4.01 -5.21
CA LEU A 107 -2.47 -3.61 -4.73
C LEU A 107 -3.58 -4.17 -5.62
N TRP A 108 -4.72 -4.40 -5.03
CA TRP A 108 -5.93 -4.82 -5.72
C TRP A 108 -7.16 -4.14 -5.12
N ASN A 109 -8.01 -3.57 -5.96
CA ASN A 109 -9.23 -2.85 -5.57
C ASN A 109 -10.47 -3.56 -6.09
N VAL A 110 -11.48 -3.69 -5.24
CA VAL A 110 -12.83 -4.10 -5.61
C VAL A 110 -13.84 -3.28 -4.82
N ARG A 111 -14.73 -2.54 -5.51
CA ARG A 111 -15.78 -1.74 -4.87
C ARG A 111 -15.26 -0.82 -3.77
N SER A 112 -14.17 -0.11 -4.04
CA SER A 112 -13.46 0.78 -3.10
C SER A 112 -12.85 0.09 -1.89
N VAL A 113 -12.81 -1.24 -1.86
CA VAL A 113 -12.11 -2.02 -0.85
C VAL A 113 -10.74 -2.44 -1.38
N TRP A 114 -9.68 -2.09 -0.64
CA TRP A 114 -8.31 -2.31 -1.05
C TRP A 114 -7.67 -3.49 -0.33
N PHE A 115 -7.00 -4.32 -1.10
CA PHE A 115 -6.23 -5.48 -0.64
C PHE A 115 -4.79 -5.34 -1.10
N SER A 116 -3.87 -5.88 -0.31
CA SER A 116 -2.44 -5.86 -0.60
C SER A 116 -1.87 -7.28 -0.62
N ARG A 117 -0.95 -7.54 -1.54
CA ARG A 117 -0.19 -8.79 -1.53
C ARG A 117 0.74 -8.91 -0.33
N PHE A 118 1.06 -7.78 0.31
CA PHE A 118 1.93 -7.72 1.48
C PHE A 118 1.17 -7.99 2.79
N GLY A 119 -0.16 -8.06 2.75
CA GLY A 119 -1.02 -8.37 3.88
C GLY A 119 -1.63 -7.14 4.56
N THR A 120 -1.24 -6.87 5.80
CA THR A 120 -1.79 -5.77 6.59
C THR A 120 -1.38 -4.38 6.09
N LEU A 121 -2.06 -3.32 6.53
CA LEU A 121 -1.66 -1.95 6.23
C LEU A 121 -0.21 -1.67 6.69
N LEU A 122 0.20 -2.18 7.85
CA LEU A 122 1.56 -1.98 8.36
C LEU A 122 2.59 -2.63 7.42
N ASP A 123 2.36 -3.86 7.00
CA ASP A 123 3.26 -4.59 6.11
C ASP A 123 3.31 -3.96 4.72
N THR A 124 2.16 -3.46 4.25
CA THR A 124 2.06 -2.73 2.98
C THR A 124 2.86 -1.43 3.02
N VAL A 125 2.69 -0.62 4.07
CA VAL A 125 3.44 0.62 4.28
C VAL A 125 4.96 0.35 4.29
N VAL A 126 5.41 -0.66 5.04
CA VAL A 126 6.82 -1.03 5.09
C VAL A 126 7.34 -1.46 3.72
N ALA A 127 6.61 -2.33 3.03
CA ALA A 127 7.03 -2.81 1.71
C ALA A 127 7.09 -1.68 0.66
N TRP A 128 6.21 -0.71 0.74
CA TRP A 128 6.20 0.44 -0.15
C TRP A 128 7.38 1.37 0.12
N VAL A 129 7.62 1.73 1.38
CA VAL A 129 8.75 2.58 1.75
C VAL A 129 10.09 1.90 1.39
N GLN A 130 10.24 0.61 1.66
CA GLN A 130 11.47 -0.13 1.32
C GLN A 130 11.76 -0.19 -0.19
N ARG A 131 10.73 -0.16 -1.04
CA ARG A 131 10.86 -0.22 -2.50
C ARG A 131 10.95 1.15 -3.15
N SER A 132 10.67 2.21 -2.43
CA SER A 132 10.75 3.56 -2.97
C SER A 132 12.19 3.98 -3.19
N GLU A 133 12.40 4.84 -4.15
CA GLU A 133 13.71 5.43 -4.42
C GLU A 133 14.05 6.57 -3.45
N ALA A 134 13.04 7.29 -2.95
CA ALA A 134 13.21 8.51 -2.17
C ALA A 134 12.45 8.53 -0.83
N GLY A 135 11.98 7.37 -0.35
CA GLY A 135 11.07 7.31 0.79
C GLY A 135 9.70 7.91 0.48
N TYR A 136 8.88 8.09 1.50
CA TYR A 136 7.56 8.71 1.39
C TYR A 136 7.28 9.62 2.56
N ASP A 137 6.59 10.74 2.33
CA ASP A 137 5.88 11.43 3.39
C ASP A 137 4.50 10.80 3.65
N ALA A 138 3.82 11.23 4.71
CA ALA A 138 2.54 10.63 5.09
C ALA A 138 1.43 10.93 4.08
N ASP A 139 1.45 12.08 3.45
CA ASP A 139 0.42 12.52 2.50
C ASP A 139 0.61 11.82 1.15
N GLU A 140 1.86 11.69 0.68
CA GLU A 140 2.23 10.91 -0.50
C GLU A 140 1.75 9.45 -0.35
N LEU A 141 2.06 8.82 0.79
CA LEU A 141 1.70 7.43 1.02
C LEU A 141 0.19 7.24 1.23
N THR A 142 -0.49 8.21 1.84
CA THR A 142 -1.95 8.21 1.98
C THR A 142 -2.62 8.28 0.61
N SER A 143 -2.12 9.12 -0.27
CA SER A 143 -2.60 9.24 -1.65
C SER A 143 -2.36 7.95 -2.45
N ALA A 144 -1.18 7.37 -2.35
CA ALA A 144 -0.81 6.16 -3.07
C ALA A 144 -1.56 4.90 -2.58
N LEU A 145 -1.80 4.78 -1.28
CA LEU A 145 -2.50 3.64 -0.68
C LEU A 145 -4.02 3.84 -0.54
N HIS A 146 -4.52 5.04 -0.82
CA HIS A 146 -5.94 5.41 -0.69
C HIS A 146 -6.52 5.18 0.71
N VAL A 147 -5.70 5.27 1.74
CA VAL A 147 -6.09 5.12 3.16
C VAL A 147 -5.19 5.99 4.04
N GLU A 148 -5.72 6.44 5.17
CA GLU A 148 -4.95 7.18 6.17
C GLU A 148 -3.79 6.34 6.71
N THR A 149 -2.56 6.83 6.57
CA THR A 149 -1.33 6.08 6.89
C THR A 149 -0.61 6.54 8.14
N LYS A 150 -0.93 7.72 8.70
CA LYS A 150 -0.19 8.35 9.83
C LYS A 150 -0.02 7.43 11.03
N HIS A 151 -1.09 6.72 11.44
CA HIS A 151 -1.02 5.78 12.55
C HIS A 151 -0.16 4.56 12.24
N ALA A 152 -0.26 4.03 11.01
CA ALA A 152 0.55 2.90 10.57
C ALA A 152 2.05 3.28 10.54
N LEU A 153 2.38 4.45 9.99
CA LEU A 153 3.74 4.99 9.93
C LEU A 153 4.34 5.18 11.34
N THR A 154 3.60 5.81 12.25
CA THR A 154 4.05 5.99 13.64
C THR A 154 4.32 4.64 14.31
N ARG A 155 3.46 3.65 14.08
CA ARG A 155 3.61 2.31 14.67
C ARG A 155 4.81 1.57 14.08
N THR A 156 5.02 1.62 12.76
CA THR A 156 6.16 0.95 12.09
C THR A 156 7.50 1.55 12.51
N VAL A 157 7.59 2.88 12.72
CA VAL A 157 8.79 3.53 13.27
C VAL A 157 9.05 3.08 14.71
N ARG A 158 8.02 3.05 15.58
CA ARG A 158 8.17 2.55 16.97
C ARG A 158 8.61 1.08 17.03
N GLN A 159 8.27 0.29 16.01
CA GLN A 159 8.70 -1.11 15.89
C GLN A 159 10.10 -1.25 15.27
N GLY A 160 10.79 -0.17 14.92
CA GLY A 160 12.08 -0.21 14.25
C GLY A 160 12.03 -0.74 12.81
N ARG A 161 10.85 -0.82 12.20
CA ARG A 161 10.67 -1.33 10.83
C ARG A 161 10.87 -0.26 9.76
N LEU A 162 10.83 1.01 10.14
CA LEU A 162 11.10 2.18 9.31
C LEU A 162 11.88 3.20 10.11
N GLN A 163 12.68 4.01 9.43
CA GLN A 163 13.30 5.21 9.96
C GLN A 163 12.44 6.44 9.60
N ARG A 164 12.63 7.55 10.32
CA ARG A 164 11.92 8.79 10.07
C ARG A 164 12.84 9.98 10.30
N ASP A 165 12.88 10.90 9.35
CA ASP A 165 13.58 12.17 9.45
C ASP A 165 12.67 13.35 9.10
N VAL A 166 13.11 14.55 9.44
CA VAL A 166 12.44 15.80 9.06
C VAL A 166 13.18 16.38 7.85
N ILE A 167 12.50 16.47 6.71
CA ILE A 167 13.03 17.12 5.50
C ILE A 167 12.11 18.29 5.16
N GLY A 168 12.67 19.49 5.13
CA GLY A 168 11.87 20.70 5.08
C GLY A 168 11.00 20.83 6.33
N ASN A 169 9.68 20.87 6.16
CA ASN A 169 8.72 20.95 7.27
C ASN A 169 7.84 19.68 7.38
N ARG A 170 8.30 18.54 6.85
CA ARG A 170 7.55 17.28 6.80
C ARG A 170 8.35 16.12 7.32
N TYR A 171 7.65 15.16 7.93
CA TYR A 171 8.23 13.87 8.25
C TYR A 171 8.28 12.97 7.02
N VAL A 172 9.47 12.52 6.64
CA VAL A 172 9.70 11.55 5.58
C VAL A 172 10.14 10.22 6.20
N TYR A 173 9.63 9.12 5.66
CA TYR A 173 9.85 7.78 6.15
C TYR A 173 10.72 7.00 5.18
N PHE A 174 11.72 6.29 5.73
CA PHE A 174 12.75 5.58 5.00
C PHE A 174 12.81 4.12 5.43
N ALA A 175 13.48 3.29 4.63
CA ALA A 175 13.75 1.90 4.98
C ALA A 175 14.45 1.79 6.35
N ALA A 176 14.30 0.63 7.01
CA ALA A 176 14.98 0.38 8.27
C ALA A 176 16.49 0.11 8.08
N ASP A 177 16.86 -0.42 6.92
CA ASP A 177 18.25 -0.64 6.54
C ASP A 177 18.96 0.69 6.23
N ASP A 178 20.08 0.93 6.89
CA ASP A 178 20.81 2.20 6.82
C ASP A 178 21.34 2.50 5.42
N THR A 179 21.75 1.49 4.66
CA THR A 179 22.26 1.66 3.29
C THR A 179 21.17 2.12 2.36
N THR A 180 20.02 1.46 2.38
CA THR A 180 18.84 1.83 1.60
C THR A 180 18.30 3.20 2.04
N ALA A 181 18.20 3.44 3.33
CA ALA A 181 17.74 4.71 3.87
C ALA A 181 18.64 5.88 3.46
N HIS A 182 19.98 5.68 3.46
CA HIS A 182 20.93 6.69 3.01
C HIS A 182 20.75 7.01 1.51
N GLN A 183 20.58 5.99 0.67
CA GLN A 183 20.30 6.18 -0.76
C GLN A 183 18.98 6.92 -0.97
N GLN A 184 17.92 6.53 -0.26
CA GLN A 184 16.62 7.19 -0.34
C GLN A 184 16.70 8.67 0.05
N ARG A 185 17.44 9.02 1.12
CA ARG A 185 17.66 10.41 1.53
C ARG A 185 18.37 11.20 0.42
N LYS A 186 19.46 10.65 -0.11
CA LYS A 186 20.21 11.28 -1.19
C LYS A 186 19.33 11.55 -2.43
N HIS A 187 18.49 10.60 -2.80
CA HIS A 187 17.54 10.80 -3.89
C HIS A 187 16.49 11.87 -3.56
N ARG A 188 15.97 11.86 -2.32
CA ARG A 188 15.01 12.85 -1.86
C ARG A 188 15.56 14.27 -1.90
N ASP A 189 16.78 14.46 -1.42
CA ASP A 189 17.46 15.76 -1.42
C ASP A 189 17.74 16.24 -2.86
N ALA A 190 18.16 15.35 -3.74
CA ALA A 190 18.36 15.66 -5.14
C ALA A 190 17.06 16.07 -5.85
N HIS A 191 15.95 15.40 -5.57
CA HIS A 191 14.63 15.77 -6.09
C HIS A 191 14.16 17.13 -5.57
N ALA A 192 14.35 17.41 -4.29
CA ALA A 192 13.99 18.69 -3.69
C ALA A 192 14.80 19.84 -4.32
N ALA A 193 16.11 19.68 -4.42
CA ALA A 193 17.01 20.67 -5.05
C ALA A 193 16.66 20.93 -6.52
N ALA A 194 16.35 19.88 -7.28
CA ALA A 194 15.95 20.01 -8.68
C ALA A 194 14.61 20.73 -8.85
N SER A 195 13.63 20.44 -7.97
CA SER A 195 12.33 21.10 -8.00
C SER A 195 12.45 22.59 -7.66
N GLU A 196 13.27 22.93 -6.66
CA GLU A 196 13.55 24.31 -6.28
C GLU A 196 14.27 25.09 -7.37
N ALA A 197 15.31 24.50 -7.97
CA ALA A 197 16.05 25.10 -9.09
C ALA A 197 15.13 25.34 -10.30
N THR A 198 14.26 24.39 -10.64
CA THR A 198 13.30 24.57 -11.73
C THR A 198 12.31 25.66 -11.45
N SER A 199 11.80 25.75 -10.22
CA SER A 199 10.86 26.80 -9.80
C SER A 199 11.50 28.18 -9.91
N MET A 200 12.77 28.34 -9.50
CA MET A 200 13.51 29.58 -9.64
C MET A 200 13.71 30.02 -11.09
N ILE A 201 14.08 29.06 -11.96
CA ILE A 201 14.28 29.32 -13.40
C ILE A 201 12.99 29.74 -14.07
N VAL A 202 11.87 29.10 -13.72
CA VAL A 202 10.56 29.37 -14.31
C VAL A 202 9.99 30.71 -13.83
N SER A 203 10.18 31.04 -12.57
CA SER A 203 9.65 32.27 -11.96
C SER A 203 10.43 33.54 -12.33
N ASN A 204 11.73 33.40 -12.66
CA ASN A 204 12.61 34.52 -13.01
C ASN A 204 13.54 34.14 -14.17
N PRO A 205 13.04 34.14 -15.43
CA PRO A 205 13.83 33.76 -16.59
C PRO A 205 15.09 34.63 -16.79
N ASP A 206 15.04 35.89 -16.37
CA ASP A 206 16.18 36.84 -16.48
C ASP A 206 17.24 36.65 -15.35
N LEU A 207 16.88 36.01 -14.25
CA LEU A 207 17.74 35.64 -13.13
C LEU A 207 18.15 34.17 -13.14
N ALA A 208 17.95 33.49 -14.27
CA ALA A 208 18.42 32.13 -14.45
C ALA A 208 19.94 32.10 -14.38
N LEU A 209 20.43 32.16 -13.16
CA LEU A 209 21.85 32.01 -12.84
C LEU A 209 22.34 30.76 -13.57
N ASP A 210 23.38 30.89 -14.36
CA ASP A 210 24.03 29.78 -15.07
C ASP A 210 24.28 28.57 -14.16
N GLU A 211 24.51 28.82 -12.87
CA GLU A 211 24.67 27.80 -11.84
C GLU A 211 23.39 26.96 -11.59
N ALA A 212 22.23 27.57 -11.44
CA ALA A 212 20.99 26.86 -11.21
C ALA A 212 20.58 26.05 -12.43
N LYS A 213 20.75 26.61 -13.62
CA LYS A 213 20.54 25.95 -14.89
C LYS A 213 21.51 24.78 -15.10
N THR A 214 22.79 24.98 -14.77
CA THR A 214 23.81 23.94 -14.86
C THR A 214 23.50 22.78 -13.91
N THR A 215 23.13 23.07 -12.67
CA THR A 215 22.74 22.07 -11.67
C THR A 215 21.55 21.26 -12.12
N LEU A 216 20.51 21.92 -12.68
CA LEU A 216 19.33 21.25 -13.21
C LEU A 216 19.65 20.36 -14.40
N LEU A 217 20.48 20.83 -15.35
CA LEU A 217 20.90 20.05 -16.49
C LEU A 217 21.76 18.85 -16.09
N LEU A 218 22.60 19.01 -15.05
CA LEU A 218 23.40 17.93 -14.50
C LEU A 218 22.51 16.87 -13.88
N PHE A 219 21.56 17.26 -13.05
CA PHE A 219 20.56 16.35 -12.47
C PHE A 219 19.78 15.61 -13.57
N PHE A 220 19.27 16.35 -14.55
CA PHE A 220 18.53 15.77 -15.67
C PHE A 220 19.38 14.74 -16.46
N SER A 221 20.69 14.98 -16.61
CA SER A 221 21.60 14.05 -17.26
C SER A 221 21.80 12.74 -16.51
N MET A 222 21.65 12.74 -15.17
CA MET A 222 21.77 11.55 -14.31
C MET A 222 20.54 10.65 -14.34
N LEU A 223 19.38 11.17 -14.77
CA LEU A 223 18.15 10.40 -14.87
C LEU A 223 18.22 9.40 -16.05
N ASN A 224 17.58 8.24 -15.89
CA ASN A 224 17.36 7.32 -17.01
C ASN A 224 16.33 7.89 -18.01
N GLU A 225 16.26 7.31 -19.22
CA GLU A 225 15.41 7.81 -20.32
C GLU A 225 13.92 7.98 -19.91
N LYS A 226 13.39 7.04 -19.14
CA LYS A 226 12.00 7.09 -18.66
C LYS A 226 11.82 8.24 -17.66
N HIS A 227 12.70 8.33 -16.67
CA HIS A 227 12.62 9.39 -15.66
C HIS A 227 12.85 10.79 -16.26
N ARG A 228 13.73 10.94 -17.25
CA ARG A 228 13.89 12.20 -18.00
C ARG A 228 12.59 12.63 -18.65
N ARG A 229 11.94 11.70 -19.34
CA ARG A 229 10.68 11.96 -20.03
C ARG A 229 9.57 12.36 -19.05
N LEU A 230 9.40 11.60 -17.96
CA LEU A 230 8.40 11.88 -16.95
C LEU A 230 8.67 13.21 -16.22
N TYR A 231 9.94 13.47 -15.88
CA TYR A 231 10.32 14.72 -15.23
C TYR A 231 10.07 15.94 -16.14
N ALA A 232 10.45 15.84 -17.41
CA ALA A 232 10.18 16.90 -18.38
C ALA A 232 8.66 17.10 -18.60
N GLY A 233 7.88 16.03 -18.62
CA GLY A 233 6.42 16.10 -18.69
C GLY A 233 5.81 16.77 -17.45
N LEU A 234 6.31 16.46 -16.25
CA LEU A 234 5.87 17.07 -14.99
C LEU A 234 6.12 18.59 -14.99
N GLU A 235 7.33 19.01 -15.40
CA GLU A 235 7.66 20.43 -15.45
C GLU A 235 6.84 21.17 -16.51
N SER A 236 6.55 20.51 -17.63
CA SER A 236 5.64 21.07 -18.65
C SER A 236 4.21 21.26 -18.13
N LEU A 237 3.68 20.32 -17.33
CA LEU A 237 2.37 20.45 -16.66
C LEU A 237 2.31 21.68 -15.76
N LYS A 238 3.37 21.97 -15.02
CA LYS A 238 3.46 23.14 -14.14
C LYS A 238 3.40 24.47 -14.91
N LEU A 239 3.99 24.48 -16.11
CA LEU A 239 4.00 25.67 -16.98
C LEU A 239 2.68 25.89 -17.72
N GLY A 240 1.92 24.82 -17.97
CA GLY A 240 0.68 24.87 -18.72
C GLY A 240 0.90 25.11 -20.21
N HIS A 241 0.14 26.03 -20.81
CA HIS A 241 0.16 26.26 -22.26
C HIS A 241 1.56 26.63 -22.79
N GLY A 242 2.05 25.88 -23.77
CA GLY A 242 3.39 26.09 -24.34
C GLY A 242 4.54 25.47 -23.56
N GLY A 243 4.25 24.83 -22.41
CA GLY A 243 5.24 24.20 -21.55
C GLY A 243 6.09 23.14 -22.24
N ASP A 244 5.49 22.33 -23.14
CA ASP A 244 6.21 21.26 -23.86
C ASP A 244 7.38 21.83 -24.68
N VAL A 245 7.18 22.92 -25.39
CA VAL A 245 8.21 23.58 -26.21
C VAL A 245 9.28 24.24 -25.33
N HIS A 246 8.85 24.90 -24.25
CA HIS A 246 9.76 25.59 -23.35
C HIS A 246 10.70 24.61 -22.62
N ILE A 247 10.16 23.56 -22.07
CA ILE A 247 10.90 22.50 -21.37
C ILE A 247 11.80 21.71 -22.33
N ALA A 248 11.32 21.42 -23.54
CA ALA A 248 12.13 20.79 -24.58
C ALA A 248 13.39 21.62 -24.93
N LYS A 249 13.24 22.93 -25.07
CA LYS A 249 14.36 23.85 -25.28
C LYS A 249 15.31 23.91 -24.10
N LEU A 250 14.78 23.91 -22.87
CA LEU A 250 15.59 23.97 -21.65
C LEU A 250 16.47 22.71 -21.49
N PHE A 251 15.91 21.52 -21.71
CA PHE A 251 16.62 20.24 -21.53
C PHE A 251 17.30 19.71 -22.80
N GLY A 252 17.16 20.37 -23.94
CA GLY A 252 17.73 19.92 -25.21
C GLY A 252 17.13 18.60 -25.71
N ILE A 253 15.84 18.36 -25.47
CA ILE A 253 15.11 17.17 -25.91
C ILE A 253 13.99 17.51 -26.86
N ASP A 254 13.44 16.50 -27.54
CA ASP A 254 12.34 16.70 -28.49
C ASP A 254 11.03 17.04 -27.76
N PRO A 255 10.25 18.05 -28.23
CA PRO A 255 8.95 18.41 -27.63
C PRO A 255 7.95 17.23 -27.57
N HIS A 256 8.00 16.31 -28.54
CA HIS A 256 7.15 15.11 -28.50
C HIS A 256 7.51 14.17 -27.35
N THR A 257 8.80 14.15 -26.94
CA THR A 257 9.23 13.41 -25.76
C THR A 257 8.65 14.00 -24.47
N VAL A 258 8.60 15.34 -24.38
CA VAL A 258 7.98 16.05 -23.25
C VAL A 258 6.48 15.79 -23.21
N ALA A 259 5.80 15.98 -24.36
CA ALA A 259 4.35 15.72 -24.47
C ALA A 259 3.98 14.28 -24.11
N ARG A 260 4.79 13.31 -24.52
CA ARG A 260 4.60 11.90 -24.15
C ARG A 260 4.75 11.68 -22.64
N GLY A 261 5.77 12.29 -22.01
CA GLY A 261 5.95 12.22 -20.55
C GLY A 261 4.77 12.81 -19.79
N ARG A 262 4.22 13.93 -20.27
CA ARG A 262 3.00 14.54 -19.72
C ARG A 262 1.80 13.61 -19.84
N GLN A 263 1.59 13.00 -21.02
CA GLN A 263 0.50 12.03 -21.23
C GLN A 263 0.64 10.78 -20.35
N GLU A 264 1.85 10.23 -20.19
CA GLU A 264 2.11 9.10 -19.29
C GLU A 264 1.79 9.45 -17.83
N LEU A 265 2.05 10.68 -17.38
CA LEU A 265 1.68 11.18 -16.05
C LEU A 265 0.17 11.34 -15.88
N GLU A 266 -0.50 11.94 -16.87
CA GLU A 266 -1.97 12.15 -16.88
C GLU A 266 -2.73 10.80 -16.91
N ALA A 267 -2.20 9.82 -17.65
CA ALA A 267 -2.75 8.46 -17.72
C ALA A 267 -2.50 7.63 -16.45
N GLY A 268 -1.60 8.07 -15.55
CA GLY A 268 -1.21 7.32 -14.36
C GLY A 268 -0.39 6.05 -14.68
N GLU A 269 0.16 5.94 -15.88
CA GLU A 269 0.98 4.81 -16.33
C GLU A 269 2.41 4.87 -15.77
N LEU A 270 2.52 4.99 -14.45
CA LEU A 270 3.80 5.07 -13.74
C LEU A 270 4.37 3.66 -13.45
N ASP A 271 4.38 2.78 -14.46
CA ASP A 271 4.91 1.43 -14.30
C ASP A 271 6.45 1.49 -14.14
N GLY A 272 6.92 1.37 -12.88
CA GLY A 272 8.32 1.59 -12.49
C GLY A 272 9.32 0.54 -13.02
N GLN A 273 8.86 -0.54 -13.67
CA GLN A 273 9.72 -1.68 -14.01
C GLN A 273 10.09 -1.81 -15.49
N THR A 274 9.42 -1.14 -16.41
CA THR A 274 9.75 -1.26 -17.85
C THR A 274 10.27 0.03 -18.42
N MET A 275 11.57 0.08 -18.72
CA MET A 275 12.21 1.24 -19.37
C MET A 275 11.68 1.52 -20.78
N ARG A 276 11.12 0.53 -21.48
CA ARG A 276 10.61 0.64 -22.85
C ARG A 276 9.35 -0.16 -23.04
N THR A 277 8.40 0.38 -23.79
CA THR A 277 7.21 -0.35 -24.27
C THR A 277 7.65 -1.53 -25.14
N LYS A 278 7.03 -2.70 -24.97
CA LYS A 278 7.32 -3.91 -25.76
C LYS A 278 7.12 -3.60 -27.25
N GLY A 279 8.21 -3.61 -28.04
CA GLY A 279 8.17 -3.29 -29.48
C GLY A 279 8.92 -2.02 -29.91
N GLY A 280 9.40 -1.18 -28.99
CA GLY A 280 10.11 0.07 -29.27
C GLY A 280 11.61 -0.12 -29.54
N GLY A 281 12.00 -1.06 -30.31
CA GLY A 281 13.39 -1.26 -30.72
C GLY A 281 13.61 -0.98 -32.21
N ARG A 282 14.78 -0.45 -32.57
CA ARG A 282 15.19 -0.31 -33.97
C ARG A 282 15.29 -1.71 -34.57
N LEU A 283 14.50 -1.99 -35.62
CA LEU A 283 14.57 -3.27 -36.34
C LEU A 283 16.03 -3.55 -36.77
N SER A 284 16.52 -4.75 -36.50
CA SER A 284 17.85 -5.15 -36.94
C SER A 284 17.95 -5.08 -38.48
N GLN A 285 19.13 -4.77 -38.99
CA GLN A 285 19.34 -4.59 -40.46
C GLN A 285 18.98 -5.84 -41.28
N GLU A 286 19.06 -7.02 -40.67
CA GLU A 286 18.63 -8.30 -41.31
C GLU A 286 17.16 -8.38 -41.65
N LYS A 287 16.26 -7.70 -40.90
CA LYS A 287 14.82 -7.66 -41.20
C LYS A 287 14.44 -6.62 -42.25
N LYS A 288 15.40 -5.83 -42.77
CA LYS A 288 15.17 -4.78 -43.78
C LYS A 288 15.39 -5.22 -45.24
N ARG A 289 15.77 -6.48 -45.48
CA ARG A 289 15.88 -6.99 -46.85
C ARG A 289 14.55 -7.59 -47.27
N PRO A 290 13.83 -7.04 -48.24
CA PRO A 290 12.71 -7.73 -48.87
C PRO A 290 13.29 -8.90 -49.72
N VAL A 291 12.62 -10.02 -49.66
CA VAL A 291 12.83 -11.16 -50.55
C VAL A 291 12.29 -10.77 -51.93
#